data_0e4c32ab622ba0fb4f2d5eacc5faaebe
#
_entry.id   0e4c32ab622ba0fb4f2d5eacc5faaebe
#
_cell.length_a   1.000
_cell.length_b   1.000
_cell.length_c   1.000
_cell.angle_alpha   90.00
_cell.angle_beta   90.00
_cell.angle_gamma   90.00
#
_symmetry.space_group_name_H-M   'P 1'
#
loop_
_entity.id
_entity.type
_entity.pdbx_description
1 polymer ?
#
loop_
_entity_poly.entity_id
_entity_poly.type
_entity_poly.pdbx_seq_one_letter_code
_entity_poly.pdbx_strand_id
1 'polypeptide(L)'
;LLPMLENAGAYVFTPRERDWQPHEVIVDNDTRDSGGTYSEHENKYAWENGGVGFAQLKRTYLDGENPFTDGTVRSTHTVTRKSQASEIRWTPDVPESGRYAVYVSYATLPTSVSDAHYVVRHQGVSTTFKVNQQMGGGTWVYLGTFDFDKDQPHSNYVSLSNLSNYRGTVTADAVRFGGGMGNIARGDSLQEVVSGFPRYLEGARYNAQWSGMPYSVYSGKNGTNDYSDDINVRSYMTNYLAGGSSYFPADSGLHVPIEMAVALHSDAGIAPDSTFVGTLELGSAAR
;
A
#
# COMPACT_ATOMS: atom_id res chain seq x y z
N LEU A 1 12.32 -7.31 12.73
CA LEU A 1 12.45 -8.17 11.54
C LEU A 1 12.34 -7.36 10.25
N LEU A 2 11.28 -6.52 10.05
CA LEU A 2 11.05 -5.79 8.79
C LEU A 2 12.28 -4.97 8.34
N PRO A 3 12.86 -4.07 9.17
CA PRO A 3 14.02 -3.30 8.74
C PRO A 3 15.25 -4.16 8.40
N MET A 4 15.38 -5.33 9.00
CA MET A 4 16.49 -6.25 8.68
C MET A 4 16.31 -6.87 7.30
N LEU A 5 15.11 -7.27 6.94
CA LEU A 5 14.80 -7.80 5.61
C LEU A 5 14.99 -6.73 4.53
N GLU A 6 14.48 -5.52 4.77
CA GLU A 6 14.61 -4.38 3.85
C GLU A 6 16.07 -3.94 3.65
N ASN A 7 16.85 -3.90 4.73
CA ASN A 7 18.29 -3.62 4.65
C ASN A 7 19.07 -4.71 3.88
N ALA A 8 18.54 -5.93 3.84
CA ALA A 8 19.06 -7.00 3.00
C ALA A 8 18.57 -6.94 1.53
N GLY A 9 17.74 -5.94 1.18
CA GLY A 9 17.25 -5.71 -0.17
C GLY A 9 15.88 -6.35 -0.48
N ALA A 10 15.17 -6.87 0.52
CA ALA A 10 13.85 -7.46 0.31
C ALA A 10 12.78 -6.37 0.14
N TYR A 11 11.83 -6.60 -0.77
CA TYR A 11 10.55 -5.89 -0.83
C TYR A 11 9.58 -6.59 0.13
N VAL A 12 9.10 -5.88 1.14
CA VAL A 12 8.30 -6.49 2.22
C VAL A 12 6.87 -5.99 2.18
N PHE A 13 5.92 -6.90 1.99
CA PHE A 13 4.49 -6.68 2.17
C PHE A 13 4.06 -7.17 3.55
N THR A 14 3.20 -6.40 4.22
CA THR A 14 2.68 -6.74 5.54
C THR A 14 1.15 -6.70 5.52
N PRO A 15 0.46 -7.71 6.07
CA PRO A 15 -0.99 -7.70 6.16
C PRO A 15 -1.53 -6.72 7.21
N ARG A 16 -0.67 -6.24 8.12
CA ARG A 16 -0.98 -5.18 9.10
C ARG A 16 -0.25 -3.89 8.74
N GLU A 17 -0.80 -2.76 9.18
CA GLU A 17 -0.09 -1.48 9.09
C GLU A 17 1.21 -1.55 9.87
N ARG A 18 2.28 -1.07 9.27
CA ARG A 18 3.64 -1.08 9.82
C ARG A 18 4.06 0.26 10.43
N ASP A 19 3.38 1.34 10.07
CA ASP A 19 3.67 2.68 10.58
C ASP A 19 2.91 2.95 11.88
N TRP A 20 3.63 3.44 12.87
CA TRP A 20 3.07 3.81 14.17
C TRP A 20 2.56 5.25 14.21
N GLN A 21 2.70 5.99 13.10
CA GLN A 21 2.21 7.35 12.99
C GLN A 21 0.66 7.34 12.98
N PRO A 22 -0.02 7.97 13.96
CA PRO A 22 -1.48 8.02 13.99
C PRO A 22 -2.06 8.99 12.96
N HIS A 23 -1.23 9.90 12.43
CA HIS A 23 -1.62 10.76 11.32
C HIS A 23 -1.42 10.06 10.00
N GLU A 24 -2.35 10.29 9.08
CA GLU A 24 -2.28 9.87 7.69
C GLU A 24 -2.59 11.06 6.80
N VAL A 25 -1.77 11.25 5.79
CA VAL A 25 -2.01 12.22 4.73
C VAL A 25 -1.99 11.49 3.42
N ILE A 26 -3.06 11.59 2.64
CA ILE A 26 -3.12 11.04 1.30
C ILE A 26 -3.24 12.20 0.31
N VAL A 27 -2.36 12.21 -0.68
CA VAL A 27 -2.41 13.14 -1.79
C VAL A 27 -2.73 12.35 -3.04
N ASP A 28 -3.79 12.74 -3.73
CA ASP A 28 -4.42 12.00 -4.81
C ASP A 28 -4.80 12.91 -5.97
N ASN A 29 -4.88 12.38 -7.19
CA ASN A 29 -5.25 13.13 -8.38
C ASN A 29 -6.76 13.46 -8.47
N ASP A 30 -7.61 12.68 -7.82
CA ASP A 30 -9.07 12.82 -7.87
C ASP A 30 -9.63 13.69 -6.74
N THR A 31 -8.94 13.74 -5.59
CA THR A 31 -9.45 14.39 -4.38
C THR A 31 -8.78 15.75 -4.16
N ARG A 32 -9.48 16.85 -4.46
CA ARG A 32 -8.94 18.22 -4.34
C ARG A 32 -8.63 18.65 -2.91
N ASP A 33 -9.32 18.10 -1.93
CA ASP A 33 -9.14 18.37 -0.49
C ASP A 33 -8.33 17.27 0.21
N SER A 34 -7.54 16.54 -0.57
CA SER A 34 -6.63 15.53 -0.06
C SER A 34 -5.48 16.19 0.66
N GLY A 35 -5.36 16.15 1.94
CA GLY A 35 -4.24 16.57 2.81
C GLY A 35 -2.94 17.09 2.19
N GLY A 36 -2.99 17.77 1.03
CA GLY A 36 -1.82 18.27 0.30
C GLY A 36 -2.11 18.73 -1.12
N THR A 37 -1.07 18.86 -1.93
CA THR A 37 -1.16 19.37 -3.31
C THR A 37 -0.67 18.29 -4.30
N TYR A 38 -1.53 17.95 -5.25
CA TYR A 38 -1.20 17.19 -6.45
C TYR A 38 -0.92 18.12 -7.62
N SER A 39 0.11 17.83 -8.42
CA SER A 39 0.42 18.61 -9.63
C SER A 39 1.05 17.75 -10.72
N GLU A 40 0.72 18.08 -11.98
CA GLU A 40 1.32 17.48 -13.17
C GLU A 40 2.16 18.54 -13.90
N HIS A 41 3.36 18.15 -14.27
CA HIS A 41 4.22 18.92 -15.16
C HIS A 41 4.42 18.12 -16.45
N GLU A 42 3.82 18.58 -17.51
CA GLU A 42 3.86 17.92 -18.81
C GLU A 42 5.02 18.42 -19.66
N ASN A 43 5.62 17.53 -20.42
CA ASN A 43 6.64 17.85 -21.40
C ASN A 43 6.32 17.15 -22.73
N LYS A 44 7.07 16.10 -23.10
CA LYS A 44 6.88 15.43 -24.40
C LYS A 44 5.54 14.71 -24.51
N TYR A 45 5.11 14.08 -23.43
CA TYR A 45 3.85 13.36 -23.35
C TYR A 45 3.03 13.89 -22.18
N ALA A 46 1.73 14.10 -22.43
CA ALA A 46 0.76 14.46 -21.40
C ALA A 46 0.45 13.27 -20.49
N TRP A 47 -0.11 13.56 -19.32
CA TRP A 47 -0.74 12.57 -18.48
C TRP A 47 -2.21 12.43 -18.87
N GLU A 48 -2.67 11.19 -19.01
CA GLU A 48 -4.02 10.86 -19.45
C GLU A 48 -4.70 9.98 -18.41
N ASN A 49 -6.01 9.79 -18.52
CA ASN A 49 -6.73 8.82 -17.69
C ASN A 49 -6.26 7.41 -18.05
N GLY A 50 -5.74 6.68 -17.05
CA GLY A 50 -5.17 5.33 -17.17
C GLY A 50 -6.11 4.23 -16.68
N GLY A 51 -7.33 4.56 -16.26
CA GLY A 51 -8.31 3.60 -15.75
C GLY A 51 -8.75 3.88 -14.32
N VAL A 52 -9.31 2.86 -13.68
CA VAL A 52 -9.79 2.91 -12.30
C VAL A 52 -8.62 2.95 -11.33
N GLY A 53 -8.75 3.74 -10.25
CA GLY A 53 -7.73 3.93 -9.23
C GLY A 53 -8.31 4.23 -7.85
N PHE A 54 -7.46 4.70 -6.98
CA PHE A 54 -7.78 5.10 -5.63
C PHE A 54 -8.47 6.47 -5.62
N ALA A 55 -9.46 6.64 -4.72
CA ALA A 55 -9.88 7.95 -4.21
C ALA A 55 -10.43 7.81 -2.81
N GLN A 56 -10.04 8.69 -1.90
CA GLN A 56 -10.61 8.72 -0.56
C GLN A 56 -11.85 9.62 -0.56
N LEU A 57 -13.01 9.05 -0.92
CA LEU A 57 -14.28 9.79 -0.96
C LEU A 57 -15.02 9.83 0.38
N LYS A 58 -14.60 9.01 1.35
CA LYS A 58 -15.27 8.84 2.65
C LYS A 58 -14.26 8.91 3.80
N ARG A 59 -14.76 9.32 4.96
CA ARG A 59 -13.99 9.22 6.22
C ARG A 59 -14.02 7.82 6.80
N THR A 60 -15.13 7.10 6.60
CA THR A 60 -15.35 5.74 7.10
C THR A 60 -15.84 4.88 5.94
N TYR A 61 -15.29 3.70 5.81
CA TYR A 61 -15.66 2.70 4.83
C TYR A 61 -16.39 1.54 5.51
N LEU A 62 -17.48 1.09 4.89
CA LEU A 62 -18.21 -0.09 5.33
C LEU A 62 -17.52 -1.37 4.86
N ASP A 63 -17.86 -2.50 5.48
CA ASP A 63 -17.39 -3.82 5.03
C ASP A 63 -17.75 -4.04 3.55
N GLY A 64 -16.77 -4.44 2.74
CA GLY A 64 -16.94 -4.62 1.29
C GLY A 64 -16.64 -3.41 0.42
N GLU A 65 -16.51 -2.20 0.97
CA GLU A 65 -16.13 -1.03 0.18
C GLU A 65 -14.61 -0.99 -0.06
N ASN A 66 -14.23 -0.56 -1.27
CA ASN A 66 -12.83 -0.53 -1.70
C ASN A 66 -12.46 0.83 -2.29
N PRO A 67 -11.62 1.64 -1.63
CA PRO A 67 -11.24 2.96 -2.13
C PRO A 67 -10.42 2.92 -3.43
N PHE A 68 -9.83 1.77 -3.79
CA PHE A 68 -9.09 1.61 -5.05
C PHE A 68 -9.97 1.43 -6.29
N THR A 69 -11.29 1.51 -6.10
CA THR A 69 -12.27 1.48 -7.21
C THR A 69 -13.05 2.79 -7.34
N ASP A 70 -12.77 3.78 -6.50
CA ASP A 70 -13.53 5.01 -6.37
C ASP A 70 -12.96 6.17 -7.21
N GLY A 71 -11.71 6.06 -7.65
CA GLY A 71 -10.98 7.09 -8.38
C GLY A 71 -10.42 6.65 -9.72
N THR A 72 -9.44 7.41 -10.21
CA THR A 72 -8.78 7.20 -11.50
C THR A 72 -7.26 7.21 -11.37
N VAL A 73 -6.62 6.43 -12.22
CA VAL A 73 -5.15 6.43 -12.37
C VAL A 73 -4.75 7.37 -13.50
N ARG A 74 -3.63 8.05 -13.36
CA ARG A 74 -2.98 8.78 -14.45
C ARG A 74 -1.97 7.88 -15.16
N SER A 75 -1.83 8.03 -16.47
CA SER A 75 -0.88 7.26 -17.27
C SER A 75 -0.19 8.12 -18.32
N THR A 76 1.04 7.78 -18.67
CA THR A 76 1.77 8.42 -19.76
C THR A 76 2.80 7.49 -20.37
N HIS A 77 3.20 7.75 -21.61
CA HIS A 77 4.28 7.03 -22.27
C HIS A 77 5.64 7.44 -21.70
N THR A 78 6.57 6.49 -21.66
CA THR A 78 7.94 6.72 -21.20
C THR A 78 8.78 7.51 -22.21
N VAL A 79 9.79 8.20 -21.67
CA VAL A 79 10.87 8.84 -22.42
C VAL A 79 12.22 8.36 -21.92
N THR A 80 13.23 8.35 -22.80
CA THR A 80 14.61 7.95 -22.46
C THR A 80 15.53 9.16 -22.19
N ARG A 81 15.05 10.37 -22.45
CA ARG A 81 15.81 11.61 -22.26
C ARG A 81 15.19 12.44 -21.15
N LYS A 82 15.96 12.76 -20.13
CA LYS A 82 15.52 13.59 -18.98
C LYS A 82 14.93 14.94 -19.41
N SER A 83 15.46 15.57 -20.47
CA SER A 83 14.95 16.85 -20.99
C SER A 83 13.55 16.76 -21.62
N GLN A 84 13.02 15.56 -21.81
CA GLN A 84 11.69 15.31 -22.37
C GLN A 84 10.71 14.75 -21.34
N ALA A 85 11.17 14.55 -20.11
CA ALA A 85 10.39 13.89 -19.08
C ALA A 85 9.28 14.78 -18.54
N SER A 86 8.11 14.19 -18.41
CA SER A 86 6.97 14.70 -17.63
C SER A 86 7.07 14.20 -16.20
N GLU A 87 6.56 14.96 -15.24
CA GLU A 87 6.62 14.65 -13.81
C GLU A 87 5.27 14.88 -13.16
N ILE A 88 4.90 13.99 -12.24
CA ILE A 88 3.84 14.20 -11.26
C ILE A 88 4.47 14.46 -9.91
N ARG A 89 3.82 15.29 -9.09
CA ARG A 89 4.26 15.58 -7.73
C ARG A 89 3.10 15.56 -6.75
N TRP A 90 3.32 14.90 -5.61
CA TRP A 90 2.45 14.86 -4.45
C TRP A 90 3.16 15.52 -3.28
N THR A 91 2.65 16.66 -2.83
CA THR A 91 3.20 17.43 -1.72
C THR A 91 2.26 17.33 -0.52
N PRO A 92 2.63 16.58 0.55
CA PRO A 92 1.77 16.40 1.71
C PRO A 92 1.74 17.68 2.58
N ASP A 93 0.59 17.92 3.19
CA ASP A 93 0.43 18.88 4.27
C ASP A 93 0.40 18.10 5.60
N VAL A 94 1.59 17.73 6.08
CA VAL A 94 1.71 16.93 7.31
C VAL A 94 1.31 17.77 8.53
N PRO A 95 0.42 17.26 9.42
CA PRO A 95 -0.08 18.03 10.55
C PRO A 95 0.97 18.28 11.65
N GLU A 96 1.98 17.44 11.70
CA GLU A 96 3.11 17.59 12.62
C GLU A 96 4.41 17.12 11.96
N SER A 97 5.56 17.67 12.41
CA SER A 97 6.86 17.17 12.01
C SER A 97 7.13 15.80 12.64
N GLY A 98 7.61 14.85 11.86
CA GLY A 98 7.83 13.50 12.35
C GLY A 98 8.17 12.49 11.26
N ARG A 99 8.21 11.24 11.65
CA ARG A 99 8.48 10.12 10.76
C ARG A 99 7.18 9.57 10.20
N TYR A 100 7.14 9.44 8.87
CA TYR A 100 6.00 8.91 8.11
C TYR A 100 6.49 7.83 7.15
N ALA A 101 5.85 6.68 7.17
CA ALA A 101 6.00 5.73 6.08
C ALA A 101 5.36 6.29 4.81
N VAL A 102 6.02 6.10 3.68
CA VAL A 102 5.56 6.55 2.37
C VAL A 102 5.17 5.35 1.54
N TYR A 103 3.93 5.38 1.04
CA TYR A 103 3.37 4.37 0.15
C TYR A 103 2.92 5.04 -1.14
N VAL A 104 3.09 4.35 -2.25
CA VAL A 104 2.59 4.77 -3.56
C VAL A 104 1.56 3.79 -4.08
N SER A 105 0.61 4.30 -4.84
CA SER A 105 -0.36 3.52 -5.61
C SER A 105 -0.18 3.79 -7.10
N TYR A 106 -0.46 2.77 -7.92
CA TYR A 106 -0.39 2.81 -9.38
C TYR A 106 -1.23 1.66 -9.96
N ALA A 107 -1.46 1.66 -11.26
CA ALA A 107 -2.04 0.52 -11.97
C ALA A 107 -0.95 -0.31 -12.65
N THR A 108 -1.09 -1.62 -12.65
CA THR A 108 -0.30 -2.53 -13.48
C THR A 108 -1.00 -2.72 -14.82
N LEU A 109 -0.36 -2.28 -15.89
CA LEU A 109 -0.82 -2.42 -17.27
C LEU A 109 0.09 -3.41 -18.02
N PRO A 110 -0.38 -4.03 -19.10
CA PRO A 110 0.48 -4.90 -19.94
C PRO A 110 1.72 -4.19 -20.51
N THR A 111 1.67 -2.85 -20.59
CA THR A 111 2.75 -2.01 -21.10
C THR A 111 3.56 -1.34 -19.98
N SER A 112 3.29 -1.62 -18.71
CA SER A 112 4.00 -1.00 -17.57
C SER A 112 5.49 -1.32 -17.59
N VAL A 113 6.29 -0.33 -17.18
CA VAL A 113 7.75 -0.49 -17.07
C VAL A 113 8.16 -1.06 -15.72
N SER A 114 9.35 -1.67 -15.67
CA SER A 114 9.92 -2.24 -14.43
C SER A 114 10.81 -1.26 -13.65
N ASP A 115 10.98 -0.03 -14.13
CA ASP A 115 11.87 0.97 -13.54
C ASP A 115 11.24 2.36 -13.41
N ALA A 116 9.98 2.45 -12.98
CA ALA A 116 9.33 3.74 -12.73
C ALA A 116 10.12 4.54 -11.67
N HIS A 117 10.50 5.78 -12.02
CA HIS A 117 11.41 6.60 -11.23
C HIS A 117 10.66 7.48 -10.22
N TYR A 118 10.60 7.03 -8.98
CA TYR A 118 10.09 7.81 -7.85
C TYR A 118 11.21 8.52 -7.09
N VAL A 119 10.95 9.71 -6.60
CA VAL A 119 11.82 10.46 -5.70
C VAL A 119 11.02 10.88 -4.48
N VAL A 120 11.48 10.52 -3.30
CA VAL A 120 10.98 11.07 -2.03
C VAL A 120 11.90 12.20 -1.60
N ARG A 121 11.36 13.42 -1.54
CA ARG A 121 12.05 14.59 -1.01
C ARG A 121 11.62 14.81 0.44
N HIS A 122 12.56 14.81 1.35
CA HIS A 122 12.33 14.96 2.78
C HIS A 122 13.47 15.72 3.43
N GLN A 123 13.19 16.75 4.22
CA GLN A 123 14.15 17.60 4.91
C GLN A 123 15.36 18.04 4.03
N GLY A 124 15.08 18.37 2.77
CA GLY A 124 16.13 18.80 1.83
C GLY A 124 16.94 17.65 1.19
N VAL A 125 16.75 16.41 1.61
CA VAL A 125 17.37 15.21 1.03
C VAL A 125 16.44 14.58 -0.01
N SER A 126 17.00 13.94 -1.02
CA SER A 126 16.24 13.16 -2.03
C SER A 126 16.66 11.71 -2.00
N THR A 127 15.69 10.81 -1.84
CA THR A 127 15.89 9.37 -1.97
C THR A 127 15.17 8.89 -3.23
N THR A 128 15.88 8.18 -4.11
CA THR A 128 15.35 7.72 -5.41
C THR A 128 15.03 6.23 -5.36
N PHE A 129 13.90 5.86 -5.96
CA PHE A 129 13.43 4.48 -6.08
C PHE A 129 13.16 4.14 -7.55
N LYS A 130 13.39 2.88 -7.90
CA LYS A 130 12.91 2.28 -9.14
C LYS A 130 11.84 1.26 -8.77
N VAL A 131 10.60 1.57 -9.10
CA VAL A 131 9.45 0.73 -8.79
C VAL A 131 9.07 -0.08 -10.02
N ASN A 132 8.95 -1.39 -9.86
CA ASN A 132 8.46 -2.26 -10.91
C ASN A 132 6.92 -2.21 -10.95
N GLN A 133 6.38 -1.45 -11.92
CA GLN A 133 4.94 -1.31 -12.10
C GLN A 133 4.30 -2.46 -12.89
N GLN A 134 5.07 -3.47 -13.30
CA GLN A 134 4.54 -4.68 -13.95
C GLN A 134 3.83 -5.61 -12.97
N MET A 135 3.86 -5.28 -11.67
CA MET A 135 3.26 -6.05 -10.58
C MET A 135 2.82 -5.12 -9.46
N GLY A 136 1.93 -5.57 -8.58
CA GLY A 136 1.56 -4.88 -7.35
C GLY A 136 0.71 -3.62 -7.55
N GLY A 137 0.09 -3.42 -8.70
CA GLY A 137 -0.83 -2.31 -8.92
C GLY A 137 -2.16 -2.49 -8.17
N GLY A 138 -2.81 -1.38 -7.80
CA GLY A 138 -4.08 -1.39 -7.07
C GLY A 138 -3.96 -1.69 -5.58
N THR A 139 -2.80 -1.42 -4.99
CA THR A 139 -2.56 -1.51 -3.54
C THR A 139 -1.51 -0.48 -3.10
N TRP A 140 -1.30 -0.38 -1.79
CA TRP A 140 -0.23 0.44 -1.22
C TRP A 140 1.12 -0.28 -1.31
N VAL A 141 2.07 0.31 -2.05
CA VAL A 141 3.45 -0.17 -2.18
C VAL A 141 4.35 0.72 -1.34
N TYR A 142 4.98 0.15 -0.32
CA TYR A 142 5.86 0.84 0.60
C TYR A 142 7.20 1.22 -0.06
N LEU A 143 7.60 2.48 0.07
CA LEU A 143 8.91 2.96 -0.39
C LEU A 143 9.94 3.08 0.72
N GLY A 144 9.52 3.54 1.90
CA GLY A 144 10.42 3.80 3.02
C GLY A 144 9.74 4.64 4.10
N THR A 145 10.43 4.85 5.23
CA THR A 145 9.98 5.76 6.29
C THR A 145 10.95 6.92 6.40
N PHE A 146 10.43 8.15 6.32
CA PHE A 146 11.22 9.38 6.21
C PHE A 146 10.75 10.41 7.20
N ASP A 147 11.64 11.34 7.55
CA ASP A 147 11.31 12.48 8.40
C ASP A 147 10.79 13.63 7.54
N PHE A 148 9.59 14.12 7.86
CA PHE A 148 8.95 15.27 7.22
C PHE A 148 8.81 16.42 8.20
N ASP A 149 8.98 17.65 7.70
CA ASP A 149 8.90 18.89 8.47
C ASP A 149 7.65 19.67 8.05
N LYS A 150 6.69 19.84 8.99
CA LYS A 150 5.45 20.59 8.72
C LYS A 150 5.70 22.07 8.36
N ASP A 151 6.80 22.64 8.87
CA ASP A 151 7.12 24.05 8.67
C ASP A 151 7.87 24.29 7.35
N GLN A 152 8.21 23.21 6.61
CA GLN A 152 8.87 23.27 5.30
C GLN A 152 8.13 22.45 4.23
N PRO A 153 6.85 22.74 3.97
CA PRO A 153 6.04 21.90 3.08
C PRO A 153 6.61 21.78 1.66
N HIS A 154 7.28 22.83 1.14
CA HIS A 154 7.89 22.79 -0.19
C HIS A 154 9.13 21.89 -0.29
N SER A 155 9.68 21.47 0.84
CA SER A 155 10.82 20.55 0.92
C SER A 155 10.37 19.09 1.06
N ASN A 156 9.08 18.85 1.17
CA ASN A 156 8.47 17.55 1.38
C ASN A 156 7.59 17.20 0.18
N TYR A 157 7.97 16.21 -0.60
CA TYR A 157 7.12 15.69 -1.69
C TYR A 157 7.57 14.31 -2.14
N VAL A 158 6.68 13.62 -2.82
CA VAL A 158 7.02 12.51 -3.69
C VAL A 158 6.84 12.97 -5.13
N SER A 159 7.74 12.60 -6.02
CA SER A 159 7.54 12.79 -7.46
C SER A 159 7.76 11.51 -8.23
N LEU A 160 7.08 11.40 -9.36
CA LEU A 160 7.22 10.33 -10.34
C LEU A 160 7.50 10.95 -11.69
N SER A 161 8.58 10.50 -12.33
CA SER A 161 8.92 10.87 -13.70
C SER A 161 8.62 9.73 -14.67
N ASN A 162 8.19 10.08 -15.89
CA ASN A 162 8.07 9.11 -16.98
C ASN A 162 9.41 8.77 -17.67
N LEU A 163 10.52 9.18 -17.07
CA LEU A 163 11.85 8.73 -17.51
C LEU A 163 12.00 7.23 -17.24
N SER A 164 12.41 6.47 -18.23
CA SER A 164 12.67 5.03 -18.13
C SER A 164 13.73 4.60 -19.13
N ASN A 165 14.43 3.51 -18.84
CA ASN A 165 15.31 2.84 -19.77
C ASN A 165 14.54 2.01 -20.81
N TYR A 166 13.25 1.77 -20.55
CA TYR A 166 12.39 0.94 -21.38
C TYR A 166 11.28 1.77 -22.03
N ARG A 167 10.82 1.30 -23.19
CA ARG A 167 9.61 1.84 -23.80
C ARG A 167 8.40 1.17 -23.16
N GLY A 168 7.44 1.97 -22.71
CA GLY A 168 6.23 1.47 -22.08
C GLY A 168 5.40 2.59 -21.52
N THR A 169 4.69 2.28 -20.46
CA THR A 169 3.78 3.19 -19.75
C THR A 169 4.19 3.29 -18.30
N VAL A 170 4.16 4.50 -17.77
CA VAL A 170 4.21 4.79 -16.33
C VAL A 170 2.83 5.19 -15.89
N THR A 171 2.36 4.64 -14.78
CA THR A 171 1.09 4.99 -14.14
C THR A 171 1.32 5.64 -12.79
N ALA A 172 0.41 6.51 -12.39
CA ALA A 172 0.44 7.28 -11.16
C ALA A 172 -0.96 7.36 -10.57
N ASP A 173 -1.08 7.28 -9.26
CA ASP A 173 -2.33 7.33 -8.54
C ASP A 173 -2.11 8.16 -7.26
N ALA A 174 -2.40 7.63 -6.10
CA ALA A 174 -2.23 8.30 -4.82
C ALA A 174 -0.86 8.05 -4.18
N VAL A 175 -0.46 8.96 -3.30
CA VAL A 175 0.64 8.76 -2.35
C VAL A 175 0.11 8.95 -0.93
N ARG A 176 0.38 7.96 -0.07
CA ARG A 176 0.02 7.95 1.34
C ARG A 176 1.25 8.17 2.21
N PHE A 177 1.12 9.06 3.18
CA PHE A 177 2.13 9.40 4.19
C PHE A 177 1.55 9.06 5.57
N GLY A 178 2.16 8.12 6.27
CA GLY A 178 1.76 7.70 7.61
C GLY A 178 0.79 6.53 7.66
N GLY A 179 0.61 5.99 8.87
CA GLY A 179 -0.26 4.84 9.15
C GLY A 179 -1.72 5.21 9.30
N GLY A 180 -1.99 6.27 10.04
CA GLY A 180 -3.34 6.79 10.28
C GLY A 180 -4.14 6.03 11.32
N MET A 181 -5.37 6.51 11.50
CA MET A 181 -6.39 5.89 12.34
C MET A 181 -7.21 4.87 11.53
N GLY A 182 -7.71 3.83 12.21
CA GLY A 182 -8.64 2.90 11.61
C GLY A 182 -9.90 3.59 11.09
N ASN A 183 -10.25 3.33 9.84
CA ASN A 183 -11.37 3.97 9.14
C ASN A 183 -12.38 2.96 8.54
N ILE A 184 -12.26 1.68 8.90
CA ILE A 184 -13.20 0.65 8.50
C ILE A 184 -14.22 0.47 9.62
N ALA A 185 -15.52 0.56 9.30
CA ALA A 185 -16.62 0.36 10.23
C ALA A 185 -16.70 -1.11 10.69
N ARG A 186 -17.17 -1.29 11.92
CA ARG A 186 -17.28 -2.60 12.58
C ARG A 186 -18.72 -2.90 12.94
N GLY A 187 -19.08 -4.19 12.88
CA GLY A 187 -20.39 -4.73 13.29
C GLY A 187 -21.48 -4.59 12.25
N ASP A 188 -22.64 -5.15 12.55
CA ASP A 188 -23.82 -5.24 11.66
C ASP A 188 -24.61 -3.93 11.56
N SER A 189 -24.15 -2.87 12.21
CA SER A 189 -24.92 -1.64 12.29
C SER A 189 -24.56 -0.69 11.15
N LEU A 190 -25.57 -0.06 10.59
CA LEU A 190 -25.49 1.13 9.74
C LEU A 190 -24.85 2.35 10.46
N GLN A 191 -24.34 2.14 11.67
CA GLN A 191 -23.64 3.14 12.47
C GLN A 191 -22.15 3.04 12.11
N GLU A 192 -21.65 3.81 11.25
CA GLU A 192 -20.25 3.93 10.83
C GLU A 192 -19.23 4.00 12.00
N VAL A 193 -19.27 3.01 12.90
CA VAL A 193 -18.46 2.97 14.13
C VAL A 193 -17.12 2.33 13.81
N VAL A 194 -16.07 3.13 13.86
CA VAL A 194 -14.68 2.67 13.74
C VAL A 194 -14.10 2.29 15.10
N SER A 195 -12.96 1.61 15.11
CA SER A 195 -12.27 1.15 16.32
C SER A 195 -11.84 2.28 17.28
N GLY A 196 -11.57 3.47 16.74
CA GLY A 196 -10.95 4.58 17.47
C GLY A 196 -9.45 4.37 17.74
N PHE A 197 -8.84 3.32 17.23
CA PHE A 197 -7.41 3.02 17.37
C PHE A 197 -6.60 3.41 16.12
N PRO A 198 -5.31 3.71 16.28
CA PRO A 198 -4.38 3.77 15.16
C PRO A 198 -4.39 2.44 14.39
N ARG A 199 -4.23 2.53 13.06
CA ARG A 199 -4.34 1.39 12.16
C ARG A 199 -3.36 0.26 12.49
N TYR A 200 -2.18 0.56 12.99
CA TYR A 200 -1.21 -0.47 13.39
C TYR A 200 -1.65 -1.34 14.57
N LEU A 201 -2.66 -0.89 15.35
CA LEU A 201 -3.28 -1.68 16.42
C LEU A 201 -4.48 -2.50 15.94
N GLU A 202 -4.95 -2.28 14.71
CA GLU A 202 -6.06 -3.02 14.15
C GLU A 202 -5.66 -4.42 13.65
N GLY A 203 -6.64 -5.27 13.45
CA GLY A 203 -6.47 -6.56 12.81
C GLY A 203 -6.04 -6.46 11.35
N ALA A 204 -5.43 -7.52 10.84
CA ALA A 204 -4.93 -7.59 9.47
C ALA A 204 -6.05 -7.45 8.42
N ARG A 205 -7.27 -7.95 8.69
CA ARG A 205 -8.40 -7.84 7.78
C ARG A 205 -8.77 -6.38 7.46
N TYR A 206 -8.70 -5.49 8.42
CA TYR A 206 -9.04 -4.07 8.25
C TYR A 206 -7.99 -3.34 7.41
N ASN A 207 -6.71 -3.63 7.66
CA ASN A 207 -5.64 -3.09 6.86
C ASN A 207 -5.65 -3.65 5.43
N ALA A 208 -6.00 -4.92 5.25
CA ALA A 208 -6.13 -5.52 3.92
C ALA A 208 -7.23 -4.85 3.10
N GLN A 209 -8.40 -4.58 3.71
CA GLN A 209 -9.46 -3.81 3.05
C GLN A 209 -8.98 -2.41 2.67
N TRP A 210 -8.34 -1.67 3.59
CA TRP A 210 -7.79 -0.35 3.33
C TRP A 210 -6.69 -0.35 2.27
N SER A 211 -6.05 -1.50 2.07
CA SER A 211 -5.01 -1.70 1.05
C SER A 211 -5.55 -2.19 -0.29
N GLY A 212 -6.86 -2.13 -0.51
CA GLY A 212 -7.47 -2.47 -1.80
C GLY A 212 -7.62 -3.96 -2.08
N MET A 213 -7.38 -4.82 -1.08
CA MET A 213 -7.60 -6.26 -1.27
C MET A 213 -9.09 -6.56 -1.55
N PRO A 214 -9.40 -7.55 -2.39
CA PRO A 214 -10.78 -7.94 -2.66
C PRO A 214 -11.45 -8.54 -1.42
N TYR A 215 -12.78 -8.47 -1.37
CA TYR A 215 -13.60 -8.97 -0.26
C TYR A 215 -13.29 -10.42 0.11
N SER A 216 -13.08 -11.28 -0.88
CA SER A 216 -12.72 -12.69 -0.68
C SER A 216 -11.39 -12.90 0.08
N VAL A 217 -10.51 -11.91 0.08
CA VAL A 217 -9.21 -11.98 0.78
C VAL A 217 -9.38 -11.64 2.26
N TYR A 218 -10.13 -10.59 2.61
CA TYR A 218 -10.22 -10.13 3.99
C TYR A 218 -11.50 -10.51 4.71
N SER A 219 -12.49 -11.05 4.02
CA SER A 219 -13.79 -11.47 4.57
C SER A 219 -14.20 -12.86 4.10
N GLY A 220 -13.31 -13.82 4.22
CA GLY A 220 -13.52 -15.20 3.79
C GLY A 220 -14.70 -15.94 4.48
N LYS A 221 -15.19 -15.40 5.60
CA LYS A 221 -16.41 -15.83 6.30
C LYS A 221 -17.58 -14.87 6.09
N ASN A 222 -17.53 -14.02 5.07
CA ASN A 222 -18.57 -13.05 4.71
C ASN A 222 -18.95 -12.13 5.89
N GLY A 223 -17.96 -11.67 6.66
CA GLY A 223 -18.17 -10.78 7.82
C GLY A 223 -18.85 -11.44 9.02
N THR A 224 -19.14 -12.74 8.99
CA THR A 224 -19.83 -13.43 10.10
C THR A 224 -18.91 -13.85 11.23
N ASN A 225 -17.59 -13.85 11.02
CA ASN A 225 -16.59 -14.24 12.02
C ASN A 225 -15.29 -13.44 11.84
N ASP A 226 -15.24 -12.29 12.48
CA ASP A 226 -14.13 -11.36 12.42
C ASP A 226 -12.77 -11.96 12.82
N TYR A 227 -12.77 -12.78 13.87
CA TYR A 227 -11.55 -13.47 14.33
C TYR A 227 -10.99 -14.44 13.29
N SER A 228 -11.87 -15.24 12.68
CA SER A 228 -11.44 -16.19 11.63
C SER A 228 -11.00 -15.45 10.37
N ASP A 229 -11.67 -14.36 10.00
CA ASP A 229 -11.28 -13.52 8.87
C ASP A 229 -9.90 -12.89 9.10
N ASP A 230 -9.62 -12.38 10.30
CA ASP A 230 -8.30 -11.81 10.64
C ASP A 230 -7.16 -12.85 10.62
N ILE A 231 -7.41 -14.09 11.02
CA ILE A 231 -6.42 -15.15 10.95
C ILE A 231 -6.12 -15.51 9.48
N ASN A 232 -7.18 -15.70 8.69
CA ASN A 232 -7.07 -16.23 7.33
C ASN A 232 -6.54 -15.20 6.33
N VAL A 233 -6.81 -13.91 6.54
CA VAL A 233 -6.37 -12.84 5.62
C VAL A 233 -4.87 -12.87 5.35
N ARG A 234 -4.06 -13.29 6.29
CA ARG A 234 -2.60 -13.34 6.15
C ARG A 234 -2.18 -14.28 5.03
N SER A 235 -2.79 -15.46 4.98
CA SER A 235 -2.54 -16.45 3.92
C SER A 235 -3.22 -16.05 2.61
N TYR A 236 -4.45 -15.57 2.66
CA TYR A 236 -5.20 -15.15 1.47
C TYR A 236 -4.55 -13.94 0.79
N MET A 237 -4.07 -12.97 1.56
CA MET A 237 -3.36 -11.82 1.02
C MET A 237 -2.04 -12.25 0.35
N THR A 238 -1.29 -13.18 0.96
CA THR A 238 -0.07 -13.73 0.35
C THR A 238 -0.38 -14.39 -0.99
N ASN A 239 -1.43 -15.22 -1.03
CA ASN A 239 -1.86 -15.89 -2.24
C ASN A 239 -2.32 -14.89 -3.32
N TYR A 240 -3.09 -13.88 -2.96
CA TYR A 240 -3.56 -12.84 -3.87
C TYR A 240 -2.40 -11.98 -4.39
N LEU A 241 -1.46 -11.59 -3.54
CA LEU A 241 -0.25 -10.88 -3.97
C LEU A 241 0.52 -11.68 -5.03
N ALA A 242 0.67 -12.99 -4.81
CA ALA A 242 1.36 -13.88 -5.75
C ALA A 242 0.62 -14.07 -7.10
N GLY A 243 -0.69 -13.87 -7.14
CA GLY A 243 -1.51 -14.18 -8.32
C GLY A 243 -1.88 -15.64 -8.43
N GLY A 244 -2.12 -16.26 -7.27
CA GLY A 244 -2.48 -17.66 -7.14
C GLY A 244 -1.33 -18.56 -6.68
N SER A 245 -1.69 -19.77 -6.34
CA SER A 245 -0.77 -20.82 -5.89
C SER A 245 -1.22 -22.18 -6.36
N SER A 246 -0.45 -23.22 -6.05
CA SER A 246 -0.89 -24.61 -6.31
C SER A 246 -2.18 -24.99 -5.55
N TYR A 247 -2.50 -24.30 -4.47
CA TYR A 247 -3.75 -24.49 -3.71
C TYR A 247 -4.91 -23.63 -4.21
N PHE A 248 -4.61 -22.47 -4.80
CA PHE A 248 -5.59 -21.50 -5.34
C PHE A 248 -5.16 -21.05 -6.75
N PRO A 249 -5.18 -21.95 -7.73
CA PRO A 249 -4.64 -21.65 -9.06
C PRO A 249 -5.48 -20.68 -9.88
N ALA A 250 -6.71 -20.40 -9.45
CA ALA A 250 -7.63 -19.49 -10.15
C ALA A 250 -7.53 -18.03 -9.71
N ASP A 251 -6.68 -17.71 -8.72
CA ASP A 251 -6.49 -16.33 -8.32
C ASP A 251 -5.76 -15.53 -9.41
N SER A 252 -6.35 -14.41 -9.79
CA SER A 252 -5.74 -13.49 -10.76
C SER A 252 -4.71 -12.54 -10.13
N GLY A 253 -4.83 -12.20 -8.87
CA GLY A 253 -3.93 -11.45 -8.01
C GLY A 253 -3.06 -10.35 -8.63
N LEU A 254 -2.04 -9.94 -7.88
CA LEU A 254 -1.18 -8.81 -8.23
C LEU A 254 0.18 -9.20 -8.86
N HIS A 255 0.40 -10.48 -9.07
CA HIS A 255 1.60 -11.06 -9.74
C HIS A 255 2.93 -10.68 -9.07
N VAL A 256 2.93 -10.41 -7.77
CA VAL A 256 4.16 -10.19 -7.00
C VAL A 256 4.86 -11.53 -6.78
N PRO A 257 6.10 -11.72 -7.22
CA PRO A 257 6.84 -12.98 -7.04
C PRO A 257 7.23 -13.15 -5.56
N ILE A 258 6.37 -13.79 -4.79
CA ILE A 258 6.60 -14.05 -3.37
C ILE A 258 7.60 -15.21 -3.22
N GLU A 259 8.79 -14.91 -2.72
CA GLU A 259 9.84 -15.91 -2.48
C GLU A 259 9.75 -16.50 -1.08
N MET A 260 9.22 -15.73 -0.11
CA MET A 260 9.10 -16.17 1.29
C MET A 260 7.92 -15.51 1.99
N ALA A 261 7.14 -16.29 2.72
CA ALA A 261 6.14 -15.80 3.65
C ALA A 261 6.56 -16.17 5.09
N VAL A 262 6.54 -15.18 5.99
CA VAL A 262 6.95 -15.36 7.39
C VAL A 262 5.81 -14.97 8.31
N ALA A 263 5.40 -15.89 9.19
CA ALA A 263 4.44 -15.63 10.26
C ALA A 263 5.13 -15.83 11.62
N LEU A 264 4.97 -14.84 12.51
CA LEU A 264 5.45 -14.92 13.88
C LEU A 264 4.25 -15.11 14.81
N HIS A 265 4.31 -16.14 15.63
CA HIS A 265 3.28 -16.47 16.62
C HIS A 265 3.90 -16.51 18.02
N SER A 266 3.14 -16.08 19.02
CA SER A 266 3.56 -16.05 20.42
C SER A 266 2.69 -16.89 21.35
N ASP A 267 1.67 -17.56 20.80
CA ASP A 267 0.57 -18.19 21.54
C ASP A 267 0.61 -19.72 21.52
N ALA A 268 1.71 -20.31 21.15
CA ALA A 268 1.75 -21.67 20.63
C ALA A 268 1.74 -22.79 21.69
N GLY A 269 1.56 -22.58 22.93
CA GLY A 269 1.42 -23.70 23.84
C GLY A 269 1.36 -23.31 25.31
N ILE A 270 0.21 -23.51 25.87
CA ILE A 270 0.01 -23.47 27.32
C ILE A 270 -0.37 -24.89 27.75
N ALA A 271 0.43 -25.48 28.63
CA ALA A 271 0.09 -26.75 29.30
C ALA A 271 -1.14 -26.56 30.20
N PRO A 272 -1.85 -27.62 30.59
CA PRO A 272 -3.01 -27.53 31.47
C PRO A 272 -2.76 -26.82 32.81
N ASP A 273 -1.50 -26.74 33.25
CA ASP A 273 -1.05 -26.02 34.44
C ASP A 273 -0.68 -24.54 34.20
N SER A 274 -1.00 -24.01 33.02
CA SER A 274 -0.68 -22.64 32.59
C SER A 274 0.81 -22.36 32.35
N THR A 275 1.65 -23.37 32.27
CA THR A 275 3.05 -23.19 31.90
C THR A 275 3.24 -23.08 30.38
N PHE A 276 4.23 -22.30 29.94
CA PHE A 276 4.56 -22.16 28.53
C PHE A 276 5.31 -23.40 28.02
N VAL A 277 4.89 -23.96 26.87
CA VAL A 277 5.42 -25.22 26.31
C VAL A 277 6.36 -24.97 25.10
N GLY A 278 7.04 -23.87 25.04
CA GLY A 278 8.05 -23.62 24.01
C GLY A 278 7.50 -22.98 22.74
N THR A 279 8.30 -23.04 21.68
CA THR A 279 8.01 -22.44 20.36
C THR A 279 7.55 -23.51 19.39
N LEU A 280 6.42 -23.29 18.71
CA LEU A 280 5.98 -24.13 17.60
C LEU A 280 6.40 -23.46 16.28
N GLU A 281 7.20 -24.14 15.49
CA GLU A 281 7.50 -23.77 14.11
C GLU A 281 6.64 -24.63 13.17
N LEU A 282 5.86 -23.97 12.31
CA LEU A 282 5.09 -24.60 11.27
C LEU A 282 5.71 -24.24 9.91
N GLY A 283 6.30 -25.24 9.27
CA GLY A 283 6.81 -25.12 7.92
C GLY A 283 5.93 -25.88 6.93
N SER A 284 5.61 -25.28 5.78
CA SER A 284 5.08 -26.02 4.64
C SER A 284 6.17 -26.19 3.60
N ALA A 285 6.50 -27.44 3.27
CA ALA A 285 7.33 -27.73 2.11
C ALA A 285 6.42 -27.86 0.88
N ALA A 286 6.70 -27.08 -0.16
CA ALA A 286 6.12 -27.37 -1.48
C ALA A 286 6.62 -28.75 -1.93
N ARG A 287 5.71 -29.66 -2.27
CA ARG A 287 6.00 -30.93 -2.91
C ARG A 287 5.84 -30.79 -4.41
#